data_52fbbd358e4c82a2459778a9fe1a37cd
#
_entry.id   52fbbd358e4c82a2459778a9fe1a37cd
#
_cell.length_a   1.000
_cell.length_b   1.000
_cell.length_c   1.000
_cell.angle_alpha   90.00
_cell.angle_beta   90.00
_cell.angle_gamma   90.00
#
_symmetry.space_group_name_H-M   'P 1'
#
loop_
_entity.id
_entity.type
_entity.pdbx_description
1 polymer ?
#
loop_
_entity_poly.entity_id
_entity_poly.type
_entity_poly.pdbx_seq_one_letter_code
_entity_poly.pdbx_strand_id
1 'polypeptide(L)'
;MFGRAALGRFCIGILRNSDHRQLNWRQQVVAFSIFSAVVFQSSFAENAYSDEKDRIQGLVVSSPETASRKDSGSGLGDSLEHLGRVYKSEQNSTVQEVWLLGRYQGQYHWTEANTGNSDGYETRRFRLGAQAKMFKHLTLHAQMVSGSNIDPFYNGFTELWVEWQFSPEIALSIGQQKNRFTHDRNVSSRYLNYLERGMLTNMFNVDYTPAVTLKGTVGPTTYYTGFFTNATGRDIGEAFVEFDSGWSHITQVYYDLGKQLNMDNLTLYGSYIHSDYNQNATTMNYFDNGISGAAIFHTGKFALINEITGGLGNQNGNAVGMNLQPSYFLNHKWQIVSRYQLAASNGNQGLQPQKRYEQPAGFEQGDRYQAGYLGLNYYIAKHRLKLMNGVEYSNMSGQEAWTTSLMVRCYFGPHSGGAFPMNKILPLDYD
;
A
#
# COMPACT_ATOMS: atom_id res chain seq x y z
N MET A 1 32.10 -25.91 1.64
CA MET A 1 32.17 -26.08 0.18
C MET A 1 31.30 -27.21 -0.38
N PHE A 2 30.39 -27.80 0.39
CA PHE A 2 29.58 -28.97 -0.03
C PHE A 2 28.08 -28.69 -0.28
N GLY A 3 27.60 -27.46 -0.14
CA GLY A 3 26.17 -27.13 -0.25
C GLY A 3 25.66 -26.67 -1.64
N ARG A 4 26.53 -26.19 -2.53
CA ARG A 4 26.15 -25.59 -3.81
C ARG A 4 25.82 -26.61 -4.94
N ALA A 5 26.38 -27.80 -4.90
CA ALA A 5 26.15 -28.80 -5.96
C ALA A 5 24.81 -29.56 -5.82
N ALA A 6 24.26 -29.65 -4.63
CA ALA A 6 23.00 -30.38 -4.37
C ALA A 6 21.76 -29.58 -4.77
N LEU A 7 21.72 -28.27 -4.53
CA LEU A 7 20.56 -27.43 -4.93
C LEU A 7 20.47 -27.23 -6.44
N GLY A 8 21.61 -27.06 -7.13
CA GLY A 8 21.61 -26.93 -8.59
C GLY A 8 21.11 -28.19 -9.32
N ARG A 9 21.40 -29.36 -8.79
CA ARG A 9 20.91 -30.64 -9.35
C ARG A 9 19.43 -30.87 -9.08
N PHE A 10 18.89 -30.36 -7.97
CA PHE A 10 17.46 -30.46 -7.66
C PHE A 10 16.61 -29.60 -8.60
N CYS A 11 17.04 -28.36 -8.86
CA CYS A 11 16.33 -27.47 -9.81
C CYS A 11 16.41 -27.96 -11.27
N ILE A 12 17.53 -28.53 -11.70
CA ILE A 12 17.67 -29.07 -13.07
C ILE A 12 16.90 -30.40 -13.21
N GLY A 13 16.74 -31.18 -12.15
CA GLY A 13 15.92 -32.39 -12.14
C GLY A 13 14.43 -32.12 -12.34
N ILE A 14 13.92 -31.03 -11.80
CA ILE A 14 12.51 -30.64 -11.97
C ILE A 14 12.20 -30.18 -13.41
N LEU A 15 13.19 -29.56 -14.09
CA LEU A 15 13.01 -29.09 -15.48
C LEU A 15 13.24 -30.19 -16.54
N ARG A 16 13.86 -31.31 -16.20
CA ARG A 16 14.18 -32.39 -17.14
C ARG A 16 13.13 -33.52 -17.21
N ASN A 17 12.19 -33.56 -16.27
CA ASN A 17 11.18 -34.65 -16.21
C ASN A 17 9.77 -34.15 -16.58
N SER A 18 9.69 -33.24 -17.55
CA SER A 18 8.41 -32.75 -18.09
C SER A 18 7.93 -33.58 -19.26
N ASP A 19 7.46 -34.80 -18.98
CA ASP A 19 6.32 -35.33 -19.73
C ASP A 19 5.09 -34.47 -19.41
N HIS A 20 4.49 -33.88 -20.40
CA HIS A 20 3.32 -33.00 -20.52
C HIS A 20 2.22 -33.03 -19.43
N ARG A 21 2.56 -33.06 -18.15
CA ARG A 21 1.63 -32.76 -17.04
C ARG A 21 1.83 -31.32 -16.59
N GLN A 22 0.85 -30.51 -16.83
CA GLN A 22 0.79 -29.15 -16.27
C GLN A 22 1.07 -29.23 -14.75
N LEU A 23 2.13 -28.56 -14.31
CA LEU A 23 2.45 -28.44 -12.90
C LEU A 23 1.22 -27.90 -12.17
N ASN A 24 0.84 -28.57 -11.08
CA ASN A 24 -0.23 -28.11 -10.20
C ASN A 24 0.13 -26.68 -9.72
N TRP A 25 -0.84 -25.76 -9.71
CA TRP A 25 -0.66 -24.36 -9.35
C TRP A 25 0.12 -24.15 -8.04
N ARG A 26 -0.05 -25.04 -7.04
CA ARG A 26 0.73 -25.05 -5.79
C ARG A 26 2.23 -25.22 -6.04
N GLN A 27 2.59 -26.03 -7.02
CA GLN A 27 4.00 -26.23 -7.41
C GLN A 27 4.55 -25.02 -8.17
N GLN A 28 3.71 -24.31 -8.94
CA GLN A 28 4.10 -23.07 -9.65
C GLN A 28 4.35 -21.93 -8.66
N VAL A 29 3.48 -21.72 -7.67
CA VAL A 29 3.65 -20.70 -6.62
C VAL A 29 4.90 -20.95 -5.78
N VAL A 30 5.14 -22.21 -5.38
CA VAL A 30 6.32 -22.61 -4.60
C VAL A 30 7.60 -22.46 -5.44
N ALA A 31 7.59 -22.91 -6.70
CA ALA A 31 8.75 -22.79 -7.60
C ALA A 31 9.10 -21.33 -7.88
N PHE A 32 8.11 -20.45 -8.05
CA PHE A 32 8.34 -19.02 -8.29
C PHE A 32 8.83 -18.29 -7.02
N SER A 33 8.33 -18.66 -5.84
CA SER A 33 8.82 -18.12 -4.56
C SER A 33 10.27 -18.51 -4.31
N ILE A 34 10.67 -19.75 -4.62
CA ILE A 34 12.06 -20.23 -4.52
C ILE A 34 12.93 -19.55 -5.58
N PHE A 35 12.45 -19.37 -6.82
CA PHE A 35 13.17 -18.69 -7.88
C PHE A 35 13.42 -17.21 -7.54
N SER A 36 12.44 -16.51 -6.98
CA SER A 36 12.59 -15.13 -6.51
C SER A 36 13.65 -15.03 -5.40
N ALA A 37 13.68 -15.99 -4.47
CA ALA A 37 14.68 -16.05 -3.41
C ALA A 37 16.11 -16.36 -3.93
N VAL A 38 16.25 -17.21 -4.95
CA VAL A 38 17.54 -17.60 -5.55
C VAL A 38 18.10 -16.47 -6.43
N VAL A 39 17.26 -15.79 -7.23
CA VAL A 39 17.68 -14.62 -8.01
C VAL A 39 18.13 -13.49 -7.08
N PHE A 40 17.46 -13.35 -5.93
CA PHE A 40 17.86 -12.39 -4.90
C PHE A 40 19.25 -12.67 -4.33
N GLN A 41 19.61 -13.94 -4.07
CA GLN A 41 20.95 -14.31 -3.55
C GLN A 41 22.07 -14.13 -4.57
N SER A 42 21.82 -14.32 -5.88
CA SER A 42 22.87 -14.18 -6.91
C SER A 42 23.23 -12.72 -7.21
N SER A 43 22.29 -11.79 -7.13
CA SER A 43 22.53 -10.36 -7.35
C SER A 43 23.32 -9.70 -6.21
N PHE A 44 23.29 -10.26 -5.00
CA PHE A 44 24.03 -9.74 -3.85
C PHE A 44 25.53 -10.08 -3.86
N ALA A 45 25.93 -11.16 -4.52
CA ALA A 45 27.32 -11.62 -4.50
C ALA A 45 28.23 -10.78 -5.40
N GLU A 46 27.70 -10.07 -6.39
CA GLU A 46 28.50 -9.26 -7.32
C GLU A 46 28.69 -7.80 -6.86
N ASN A 47 27.73 -7.22 -6.14
CA ASN A 47 27.83 -5.81 -5.70
C ASN A 47 28.62 -5.62 -4.38
N ALA A 48 28.77 -6.64 -3.56
CA ALA A 48 29.54 -6.54 -2.31
C ALA A 48 31.07 -6.43 -2.51
N TYR A 49 31.58 -6.63 -3.71
CA TYR A 49 33.03 -6.64 -3.98
C TYR A 49 33.58 -5.31 -4.53
N SER A 50 32.75 -4.35 -4.93
CA SER A 50 33.17 -3.07 -5.49
C SER A 50 33.27 -1.90 -4.51
N ASP A 51 32.62 -1.98 -3.34
CA ASP A 51 32.46 -0.82 -2.43
C ASP A 51 33.53 -0.71 -1.32
N GLU A 52 34.47 -1.66 -1.23
CA GLU A 52 35.48 -1.65 -0.15
C GLU A 52 36.67 -0.71 -0.43
N LYS A 53 36.79 -0.12 -1.61
CA LYS A 53 37.94 0.74 -1.96
C LYS A 53 37.78 2.23 -1.66
N ASP A 54 36.57 2.74 -1.45
CA ASP A 54 36.33 4.19 -1.32
C ASP A 54 36.10 4.68 0.13
N ARG A 55 36.24 3.79 1.14
CA ARG A 55 35.95 4.11 2.55
C ARG A 55 37.12 4.61 3.40
N ILE A 56 38.29 4.82 2.82
CA ILE A 56 39.46 5.29 3.60
C ILE A 56 39.97 6.63 3.05
N GLN A 57 39.17 7.67 3.11
CA GLN A 57 39.67 9.05 3.13
C GLN A 57 38.54 10.00 3.59
N GLY A 58 38.69 10.59 4.78
CA GLY A 58 37.88 11.76 5.13
C GLY A 58 37.44 11.91 6.57
N LEU A 59 38.36 11.74 7.54
CA LEU A 59 38.17 12.30 8.89
C LEU A 59 38.73 13.71 8.89
N VAL A 60 37.88 14.73 8.71
CA VAL A 60 38.22 16.11 9.03
C VAL A 60 37.10 16.70 9.89
N VAL A 61 37.49 17.03 11.10
CA VAL A 61 36.70 17.79 12.07
C VAL A 61 36.50 19.22 11.54
N SER A 62 35.29 19.71 11.43
CA SER A 62 35.02 21.14 11.20
C SER A 62 34.02 21.69 12.19
N SER A 63 34.40 22.85 12.71
CA SER A 63 33.73 23.71 13.67
C SER A 63 32.40 24.32 13.13
N PRO A 64 31.53 24.87 14.01
CA PRO A 64 30.21 25.36 13.59
C PRO A 64 30.34 26.68 12.84
N GLU A 65 29.96 26.71 11.59
CA GLU A 65 29.80 27.92 10.81
C GLU A 65 28.37 28.46 10.84
N THR A 66 28.30 29.71 11.06
CA THR A 66 27.15 30.63 11.02
C THR A 66 26.31 30.47 9.78
N ALA A 67 25.00 30.33 9.99
CA ALA A 67 23.98 30.26 8.95
C ALA A 67 23.98 31.49 8.04
N SER A 68 24.53 31.34 6.86
CA SER A 68 24.29 32.24 5.73
C SER A 68 22.98 31.84 5.04
N ARG A 69 22.00 32.72 5.16
CA ARG A 69 20.71 32.65 4.46
C ARG A 69 20.98 32.83 2.96
N LYS A 70 21.06 31.74 2.21
CA LYS A 70 20.95 31.78 0.75
C LYS A 70 19.47 31.84 0.39
N ASP A 71 19.04 32.97 -0.17
CA ASP A 71 17.81 33.09 -0.97
C ASP A 71 17.91 32.21 -2.20
N SER A 72 17.58 30.93 -2.04
CA SER A 72 17.24 30.04 -3.14
C SER A 72 15.75 30.12 -3.34
N GLY A 73 15.29 30.62 -4.48
CA GLY A 73 13.89 30.75 -4.83
C GLY A 73 13.13 29.47 -4.48
N SER A 74 12.09 29.58 -3.66
CA SER A 74 11.28 28.46 -3.21
C SER A 74 10.68 27.75 -4.44
N GLY A 75 11.15 26.54 -4.74
CA GLY A 75 10.62 25.73 -5.80
C GLY A 75 9.14 25.38 -5.55
N LEU A 76 8.39 25.04 -6.59
CA LEU A 76 6.99 24.58 -6.49
C LEU A 76 6.82 23.50 -5.40
N GLY A 77 7.83 22.62 -5.24
CA GLY A 77 7.84 21.57 -4.23
C GLY A 77 7.77 22.11 -2.80
N ASP A 78 8.60 23.10 -2.48
CA ASP A 78 8.66 23.71 -1.14
C ASP A 78 7.36 24.47 -0.81
N SER A 79 6.80 25.17 -1.78
CA SER A 79 5.51 25.84 -1.64
C SER A 79 4.37 24.86 -1.37
N LEU A 80 4.38 23.70 -2.04
CA LEU A 80 3.37 22.65 -1.84
C LEU A 80 3.60 21.86 -0.54
N GLU A 81 4.82 21.82 0.02
CA GLU A 81 5.10 21.07 1.25
C GLU A 81 4.33 21.61 2.46
N HIS A 82 4.16 22.92 2.50
CA HIS A 82 3.46 23.60 3.59
C HIS A 82 2.02 23.98 3.23
N LEU A 83 1.57 23.65 2.02
CA LEU A 83 0.21 23.93 1.58
C LEU A 83 -0.81 23.20 2.48
N GLY A 84 -1.74 23.97 3.01
CA GLY A 84 -2.75 23.51 3.97
C GLY A 84 -2.36 23.64 5.43
N ARG A 85 -1.11 23.96 5.79
CA ARG A 85 -0.75 24.22 7.18
C ARG A 85 -1.22 25.63 7.60
N VAL A 86 -2.30 25.64 8.40
CA VAL A 86 -2.95 26.88 8.86
C VAL A 86 -2.22 27.46 10.07
N TYR A 87 -1.75 26.57 10.95
CA TYR A 87 -1.11 26.98 12.19
C TYR A 87 -0.04 25.98 12.63
N LYS A 88 1.06 26.47 13.19
CA LYS A 88 2.07 25.67 13.90
C LYS A 88 2.71 26.49 15.00
N SER A 89 2.72 25.97 16.22
CA SER A 89 3.47 26.55 17.36
C SER A 89 3.82 25.43 18.34
N GLU A 90 5.08 25.27 18.63
CA GLU A 90 5.57 24.31 19.62
C GLU A 90 5.42 24.83 21.05
N GLN A 91 5.30 26.15 21.20
CA GLN A 91 5.19 26.83 22.52
C GLN A 91 3.75 26.89 23.02
N ASN A 92 2.75 26.83 22.16
CA ASN A 92 1.35 26.86 22.55
C ASN A 92 0.98 25.55 23.27
N SER A 93 0.49 25.64 24.50
CA SER A 93 0.14 24.48 25.31
C SER A 93 -1.13 23.76 24.84
N THR A 94 -2.03 24.47 24.19
CA THR A 94 -3.34 23.97 23.79
C THR A 94 -3.36 23.45 22.36
N VAL A 95 -2.92 24.25 21.39
CA VAL A 95 -2.94 23.89 19.96
C VAL A 95 -1.51 23.97 19.41
N GLN A 96 -0.96 22.85 18.96
CA GLN A 96 0.37 22.80 18.38
C GLN A 96 0.37 22.94 16.87
N GLU A 97 -0.63 22.35 16.20
CA GLU A 97 -0.65 22.35 14.73
C GLU A 97 -2.07 22.20 14.20
N VAL A 98 -2.40 22.95 13.12
CA VAL A 98 -3.67 22.82 12.40
C VAL A 98 -3.38 22.73 10.89
N TRP A 99 -3.96 21.73 10.24
CA TRP A 99 -3.88 21.50 8.81
C TRP A 99 -5.25 21.43 8.16
N LEU A 100 -5.37 22.02 7.00
CA LEU A 100 -6.37 21.65 6.02
C LEU A 100 -5.83 20.48 5.17
N LEU A 101 -6.71 19.57 4.81
CA LEU A 101 -6.39 18.37 4.04
C LEU A 101 -7.12 18.42 2.70
N GLY A 102 -6.42 18.07 1.64
CA GLY A 102 -7.03 17.94 0.34
C GLY A 102 -6.40 16.81 -0.46
N ARG A 103 -7.23 16.12 -1.26
CA ARG A 103 -6.78 15.09 -2.20
C ARG A 103 -7.66 15.08 -3.42
N TYR A 104 -7.02 15.15 -4.58
CA TYR A 104 -7.67 14.96 -5.87
C TYR A 104 -6.94 13.87 -6.65
N GLN A 105 -7.71 12.98 -7.26
CA GLN A 105 -7.22 11.93 -8.17
C GLN A 105 -8.21 11.83 -9.31
N GLY A 106 -7.85 12.39 -10.46
CA GLY A 106 -8.59 12.26 -11.71
C GLY A 106 -7.93 11.22 -12.59
N GLN A 107 -8.68 10.24 -13.06
CA GLN A 107 -8.16 9.19 -13.94
C GLN A 107 -9.01 9.01 -15.18
N TYR A 108 -8.35 8.56 -16.25
CA TYR A 108 -8.96 8.04 -17.45
C TYR A 108 -8.48 6.61 -17.64
N HIS A 109 -9.37 5.71 -18.05
CA HIS A 109 -9.00 4.36 -18.43
C HIS A 109 -9.68 3.98 -19.74
N TRP A 110 -9.05 3.04 -20.42
CA TRP A 110 -9.58 2.35 -21.58
C TRP A 110 -9.25 0.88 -21.44
N THR A 111 -10.28 0.05 -21.37
CA THR A 111 -10.20 -1.40 -21.18
C THR A 111 -10.86 -2.09 -22.35
N GLU A 112 -10.10 -2.94 -23.02
CA GLU A 112 -10.59 -3.89 -24.04
C GLU A 112 -10.54 -5.29 -23.46
N ALA A 113 -11.68 -5.96 -23.43
CA ALA A 113 -11.79 -7.35 -22.92
C ALA A 113 -12.54 -8.23 -23.90
N ASN A 114 -12.29 -9.54 -23.80
CA ASN A 114 -13.07 -10.53 -24.57
C ASN A 114 -14.52 -10.66 -24.08
N THR A 115 -14.85 -10.05 -22.94
CA THR A 115 -16.21 -10.00 -22.37
C THR A 115 -16.94 -8.69 -22.67
N GLY A 116 -16.21 -7.61 -23.01
CA GLY A 116 -16.77 -6.29 -23.31
C GLY A 116 -15.72 -5.20 -23.20
N ASN A 117 -16.12 -3.94 -23.37
CA ASN A 117 -15.25 -2.80 -23.30
C ASN A 117 -15.73 -1.80 -22.26
N SER A 118 -14.80 -1.08 -21.64
CA SER A 118 -15.10 0.00 -20.72
C SER A 118 -14.06 1.10 -20.86
N ASP A 119 -14.52 2.34 -20.98
CA ASP A 119 -13.66 3.50 -20.97
C ASP A 119 -14.33 4.69 -20.30
N GLY A 120 -13.53 5.62 -19.86
CA GLY A 120 -14.04 6.86 -19.33
C GLY A 120 -13.11 7.58 -18.39
N TYR A 121 -13.48 8.82 -18.13
CA TYR A 121 -12.91 9.65 -17.09
C TYR A 121 -13.71 9.52 -15.80
N GLU A 122 -13.00 9.42 -14.67
CA GLU A 122 -13.62 9.57 -13.35
C GLU A 122 -12.77 10.41 -12.40
N THR A 123 -13.43 11.20 -11.55
CA THR A 123 -12.81 11.72 -10.33
C THR A 123 -12.75 10.58 -9.31
N ARG A 124 -11.65 9.87 -9.34
CA ARG A 124 -11.43 8.65 -8.53
C ARG A 124 -11.49 8.92 -7.03
N ARG A 125 -10.96 10.08 -6.60
CA ARG A 125 -11.02 10.55 -5.21
C ARG A 125 -10.98 12.06 -5.17
N PHE A 126 -11.99 12.64 -4.55
CA PHE A 126 -11.96 14.01 -4.08
C PHE A 126 -12.23 13.98 -2.57
N ARG A 127 -11.30 14.50 -1.79
CA ARG A 127 -11.38 14.49 -0.33
C ARG A 127 -10.95 15.83 0.22
N LEU A 128 -11.68 16.34 1.20
CA LEU A 128 -11.33 17.53 1.96
C LEU A 128 -11.42 17.22 3.44
N GLY A 129 -10.66 17.96 4.26
CA GLY A 129 -10.70 17.73 5.69
C GLY A 129 -9.81 18.66 6.48
N ALA A 130 -9.69 18.37 7.77
CA ALA A 130 -8.81 19.07 8.69
C ALA A 130 -8.19 18.09 9.70
N GLN A 131 -7.01 18.45 10.21
CA GLN A 131 -6.35 17.78 11.30
C GLN A 131 -5.82 18.81 12.29
N ALA A 132 -6.01 18.55 13.58
CA ALA A 132 -5.45 19.38 14.63
C ALA A 132 -4.66 18.52 15.61
N LYS A 133 -3.47 19.00 16.03
CA LYS A 133 -2.72 18.46 17.17
C LYS A 133 -2.88 19.39 18.36
N MET A 134 -3.33 18.84 19.47
CA MET A 134 -3.69 19.58 20.68
C MET A 134 -3.09 18.93 21.93
N PHE A 135 -2.85 19.74 22.95
CA PHE A 135 -2.37 19.27 24.27
C PHE A 135 -1.12 18.37 24.18
N LYS A 136 -0.34 18.47 23.09
CA LYS A 136 0.84 17.66 22.74
C LYS A 136 0.54 16.17 22.46
N HIS A 137 -0.59 15.65 22.91
CA HIS A 137 -0.94 14.23 22.87
C HIS A 137 -2.19 13.91 22.03
N LEU A 138 -3.09 14.87 21.88
CA LEU A 138 -4.36 14.70 21.19
C LEU A 138 -4.24 15.03 19.72
N THR A 139 -4.69 14.14 18.84
CA THR A 139 -4.89 14.43 17.41
C THR A 139 -6.36 14.24 17.06
N LEU A 140 -6.94 15.27 16.48
CA LEU A 140 -8.29 15.23 15.88
C LEU A 140 -8.13 15.17 14.37
N HIS A 141 -8.85 14.29 13.69
CA HIS A 141 -8.81 14.15 12.25
C HIS A 141 -10.22 13.97 11.69
N ALA A 142 -10.54 14.78 10.68
CA ALA A 142 -11.79 14.66 9.93
C ALA A 142 -11.48 14.79 8.44
N GLN A 143 -11.92 13.84 7.62
CA GLN A 143 -11.77 13.88 6.17
C GLN A 143 -13.02 13.33 5.50
N MET A 144 -13.74 14.20 4.77
CA MET A 144 -14.88 13.83 3.95
C MET A 144 -14.43 13.28 2.58
N VAL A 145 -15.33 12.61 1.91
CA VAL A 145 -15.21 12.16 0.52
C VAL A 145 -16.42 12.63 -0.30
N SER A 146 -16.20 12.94 -1.58
CA SER A 146 -17.28 13.14 -2.54
C SER A 146 -17.72 11.82 -3.18
N GLY A 147 -18.88 11.82 -3.79
CA GLY A 147 -19.28 10.81 -4.76
C GLY A 147 -18.43 10.84 -6.04
N SER A 148 -18.74 9.96 -6.98
CA SER A 148 -18.08 9.91 -8.29
C SER A 148 -18.29 11.24 -9.03
N ASN A 149 -17.22 11.72 -9.69
CA ASN A 149 -17.24 13.01 -10.39
C ASN A 149 -17.68 14.21 -9.55
N ILE A 150 -17.41 14.13 -8.22
CA ILE A 150 -17.74 15.16 -7.21
C ILE A 150 -19.26 15.32 -7.01
N ASP A 151 -20.03 14.34 -7.41
CA ASP A 151 -21.47 14.32 -7.22
C ASP A 151 -21.92 13.06 -6.44
N PRO A 152 -22.51 13.22 -5.24
CA PRO A 152 -22.65 14.46 -4.47
C PRO A 152 -21.29 14.98 -3.95
N PHE A 153 -21.21 16.28 -3.69
CA PHE A 153 -20.00 16.90 -3.11
C PHE A 153 -19.64 16.30 -1.75
N TYR A 154 -20.62 16.01 -0.91
CA TYR A 154 -20.45 15.29 0.35
C TYR A 154 -21.10 13.91 0.25
N ASN A 155 -20.29 12.87 0.41
CA ASN A 155 -20.72 11.46 0.43
C ASN A 155 -20.20 10.74 1.68
N GLY A 156 -20.18 11.45 2.81
CA GLY A 156 -19.76 10.94 4.10
C GLY A 156 -18.30 11.15 4.43
N PHE A 157 -17.88 10.63 5.59
CA PHE A 157 -16.50 10.64 6.04
C PHE A 157 -15.77 9.38 5.62
N THR A 158 -14.52 9.52 5.16
CA THR A 158 -13.58 8.40 5.10
C THR A 158 -12.89 8.20 6.43
N GLU A 159 -12.49 9.29 7.07
CA GLU A 159 -11.78 9.27 8.35
C GLU A 159 -12.37 10.35 9.25
N LEU A 160 -12.86 9.95 10.41
CA LEU A 160 -13.33 10.82 11.48
C LEU A 160 -12.97 10.17 12.81
N TRP A 161 -11.83 10.55 13.37
CA TRP A 161 -11.29 9.89 14.55
C TRP A 161 -10.55 10.86 15.49
N VAL A 162 -10.45 10.43 16.73
CA VAL A 162 -9.69 11.04 17.81
C VAL A 162 -8.59 10.07 18.22
N GLU A 163 -7.36 10.57 18.36
CA GLU A 163 -6.21 9.78 18.80
C GLU A 163 -5.53 10.43 20.01
N TRP A 164 -5.28 9.64 21.04
CA TRP A 164 -4.48 10.02 22.16
C TRP A 164 -3.16 9.26 22.17
N GLN A 165 -2.05 9.99 22.13
CA GLN A 165 -0.71 9.44 22.21
C GLN A 165 -0.21 9.45 23.65
N PHE A 166 -0.10 8.29 24.29
CA PHE A 166 0.41 8.15 25.65
C PHE A 166 1.94 8.28 25.70
N SER A 167 2.60 7.65 24.72
CA SER A 167 4.05 7.68 24.52
C SER A 167 4.36 7.37 23.03
N PRO A 168 5.61 7.45 22.58
CA PRO A 168 5.97 7.01 21.22
C PRO A 168 5.61 5.56 20.91
N GLU A 169 5.56 4.74 21.97
CA GLU A 169 5.27 3.30 21.88
C GLU A 169 3.77 2.98 21.88
N ILE A 170 2.89 3.91 22.33
CA ILE A 170 1.46 3.64 22.51
C ILE A 170 0.61 4.84 22.11
N ALA A 171 -0.27 4.65 21.14
CA ALA A 171 -1.34 5.57 20.78
C ALA A 171 -2.66 4.81 20.61
N LEU A 172 -3.74 5.35 21.16
CA LEU A 172 -5.11 4.84 21.06
C LEU A 172 -5.93 5.76 20.16
N SER A 173 -6.62 5.20 19.16
CA SER A 173 -7.50 5.95 18.28
C SER A 173 -8.91 5.37 18.31
N ILE A 174 -9.92 6.24 18.30
CA ILE A 174 -11.34 5.88 18.29
C ILE A 174 -12.07 6.67 17.20
N GLY A 175 -12.98 6.03 16.49
CA GLY A 175 -13.80 6.62 15.42
C GLY A 175 -13.59 5.93 14.10
N GLN A 176 -14.17 6.48 13.03
CA GLN A 176 -14.08 5.90 11.70
C GLN A 176 -12.65 6.01 11.15
N GLN A 177 -12.07 4.86 10.87
CA GLN A 177 -10.69 4.71 10.45
C GLN A 177 -10.56 3.76 9.27
N LYS A 178 -9.45 3.88 8.56
CA LYS A 178 -9.08 2.95 7.51
C LYS A 178 -8.79 1.57 8.08
N ASN A 179 -9.54 0.55 7.65
CA ASN A 179 -9.13 -0.83 7.84
C ASN A 179 -7.85 -1.08 7.01
N ARG A 180 -6.81 -1.60 7.67
CA ARG A 180 -5.43 -1.61 7.15
C ARG A 180 -4.93 -3.00 6.79
N PHE A 181 -5.80 -3.99 6.68
CA PHE A 181 -5.39 -5.34 6.30
C PHE A 181 -4.74 -5.33 4.91
N THR A 182 -3.63 -6.05 4.74
CA THR A 182 -2.64 -6.09 3.67
C THR A 182 -1.65 -4.91 3.66
N HIS A 183 -0.40 -5.16 3.23
CA HIS A 183 0.59 -4.10 3.07
C HIS A 183 0.16 -3.09 2.00
N ASP A 184 -0.31 -3.55 0.83
CA ASP A 184 -0.78 -2.66 -0.24
C ASP A 184 -1.94 -1.75 0.23
N ARG A 185 -2.82 -2.25 1.12
CA ARG A 185 -3.86 -1.42 1.73
C ARG A 185 -3.29 -0.40 2.73
N ASN A 186 -2.23 -0.75 3.47
CA ASN A 186 -1.56 0.17 4.40
C ASN A 186 -1.01 1.40 3.70
N VAL A 187 -0.42 1.21 2.51
CA VAL A 187 0.08 2.32 1.70
C VAL A 187 -1.05 3.32 1.44
N SER A 188 -0.84 4.58 1.82
CA SER A 188 -1.81 5.63 1.52
C SER A 188 -1.96 5.81 0.02
N SER A 189 -3.19 6.08 -0.47
CA SER A 189 -3.39 6.38 -1.90
C SER A 189 -2.65 7.64 -2.38
N ARG A 190 -2.07 8.43 -1.49
CA ARG A 190 -1.13 9.53 -1.82
C ARG A 190 0.18 9.01 -2.40
N TYR A 191 0.63 7.85 -1.90
CA TYR A 191 1.97 7.30 -2.15
C TYR A 191 1.98 6.07 -3.06
N LEU A 192 0.82 5.55 -3.46
CA LEU A 192 0.78 4.40 -4.38
C LEU A 192 1.56 4.67 -5.66
N ASN A 193 2.35 3.68 -6.07
CA ASN A 193 3.08 3.69 -7.33
C ASN A 193 2.20 3.28 -8.52
N TYR A 194 1.06 2.68 -8.28
CA TYR A 194 0.09 2.19 -9.26
C TYR A 194 -1.18 3.04 -9.22
N LEU A 195 -1.93 3.07 -10.32
CA LEU A 195 -3.20 3.79 -10.35
C LEU A 195 -4.20 3.19 -9.37
N GLU A 196 -4.34 1.87 -9.38
CA GLU A 196 -5.19 1.14 -8.45
C GLU A 196 -4.41 0.10 -7.64
N ARG A 197 -4.98 -0.31 -6.52
CA ARG A 197 -4.44 -1.40 -5.69
C ARG A 197 -4.54 -2.72 -6.40
N GLY A 198 -3.72 -3.67 -5.97
CA GLY A 198 -3.76 -5.03 -6.44
C GLY A 198 -5.09 -5.72 -6.14
N MET A 199 -5.45 -6.71 -6.96
CA MET A 199 -6.67 -7.49 -6.81
C MET A 199 -6.73 -8.16 -5.43
N LEU A 200 -5.61 -8.68 -4.92
CA LEU A 200 -5.53 -9.33 -3.60
C LEU A 200 -5.99 -8.43 -2.44
N THR A 201 -5.71 -7.12 -2.52
CA THR A 201 -6.20 -6.17 -1.54
C THR A 201 -7.71 -5.95 -1.68
N ASN A 202 -8.20 -5.90 -2.90
CA ASN A 202 -9.61 -5.63 -3.18
C ASN A 202 -10.52 -6.83 -2.84
N MET A 203 -10.02 -8.06 -2.92
CA MET A 203 -10.82 -9.26 -2.66
C MET A 203 -11.31 -9.37 -1.21
N PHE A 204 -10.66 -8.66 -0.25
CA PHE A 204 -11.12 -8.61 1.13
C PHE A 204 -12.20 -7.55 1.38
N ASN A 205 -12.51 -6.74 0.40
CA ASN A 205 -13.51 -5.66 0.49
C ASN A 205 -13.32 -4.75 1.73
N VAL A 206 -12.07 -4.48 2.12
CA VAL A 206 -11.76 -3.60 3.26
C VAL A 206 -12.04 -2.14 2.94
N ASP A 207 -12.66 -1.42 3.86
CA ASP A 207 -12.94 0.01 3.71
C ASP A 207 -12.66 0.80 5.00
N TYR A 208 -13.25 1.96 5.16
CA TYR A 208 -13.19 2.81 6.34
C TYR A 208 -14.40 2.52 7.20
N THR A 209 -14.19 2.12 8.44
CA THR A 209 -15.29 1.77 9.36
C THR A 209 -14.99 2.29 10.77
N PRO A 210 -16.02 2.47 11.61
CA PRO A 210 -15.82 2.75 13.04
C PRO A 210 -14.93 1.70 13.69
N ALA A 211 -13.98 2.17 14.52
CA ALA A 211 -12.98 1.30 15.12
C ALA A 211 -12.39 1.86 16.41
N VAL A 212 -11.84 0.96 17.22
CA VAL A 212 -10.91 1.26 18.31
C VAL A 212 -9.59 0.59 17.98
N THR A 213 -8.52 1.36 17.89
CA THR A 213 -7.21 0.86 17.44
C THR A 213 -6.08 1.30 18.35
N LEU A 214 -5.11 0.43 18.52
CA LEU A 214 -3.88 0.65 19.25
C LEU A 214 -2.70 0.51 18.29
N LYS A 215 -1.73 1.44 18.37
CA LYS A 215 -0.51 1.41 17.56
C LYS A 215 0.69 1.94 18.30
N GLY A 216 1.87 1.57 17.86
CA GLY A 216 3.11 2.10 18.40
C GLY A 216 4.35 1.52 17.73
N THR A 217 5.52 2.00 18.21
CA THR A 217 6.82 1.53 17.75
C THR A 217 7.72 1.25 18.94
N VAL A 218 8.23 0.02 19.03
CA VAL A 218 9.19 -0.41 20.06
C VAL A 218 10.42 -0.97 19.37
N GLY A 219 11.53 -0.26 19.45
CA GLY A 219 12.77 -0.63 18.75
C GLY A 219 12.56 -0.75 17.23
N PRO A 220 12.88 -1.90 16.60
CA PRO A 220 12.69 -2.13 15.17
C PRO A 220 11.24 -2.51 14.81
N THR A 221 10.37 -2.72 15.80
CA THR A 221 9.01 -3.24 15.62
C THR A 221 8.00 -2.11 15.65
N THR A 222 7.18 -1.99 14.59
CA THR A 222 5.98 -1.15 14.57
C THR A 222 4.78 -2.07 14.53
N TYR A 223 3.83 -1.87 15.45
CA TYR A 223 2.63 -2.68 15.57
C TYR A 223 1.36 -1.86 15.42
N TYR A 224 0.30 -2.55 15.01
CA TYR A 224 -1.04 -2.01 14.91
C TYR A 224 -2.06 -3.12 15.19
N THR A 225 -3.02 -2.88 16.06
CA THR A 225 -4.11 -3.81 16.33
C THR A 225 -5.39 -3.03 16.58
N GLY A 226 -6.54 -3.63 16.32
CA GLY A 226 -7.82 -2.98 16.58
C GLY A 226 -9.03 -3.78 16.21
N PHE A 227 -10.15 -3.37 16.78
CA PHE A 227 -11.49 -3.85 16.47
C PHE A 227 -12.20 -2.83 15.58
N PHE A 228 -12.82 -3.32 14.52
CA PHE A 228 -13.54 -2.58 13.51
C PHE A 228 -14.96 -3.12 13.40
N THR A 229 -15.92 -2.26 13.09
CA THR A 229 -17.23 -2.72 12.61
C THR A 229 -17.10 -3.12 11.13
N ASN A 230 -18.08 -3.87 10.60
CA ASN A 230 -18.07 -4.33 9.21
C ASN A 230 -18.97 -3.49 8.28
N ALA A 231 -19.36 -2.29 8.70
CA ALA A 231 -20.04 -1.30 7.87
C ALA A 231 -19.41 0.08 7.97
N THR A 232 -19.46 0.84 6.89
CA THR A 232 -18.98 2.22 6.83
C THR A 232 -20.01 3.14 7.45
N GLY A 233 -19.65 3.88 8.50
CA GLY A 233 -20.43 5.02 9.00
C GLY A 233 -20.21 6.23 8.08
N ARG A 234 -21.29 6.84 7.58
CA ARG A 234 -21.17 7.99 6.65
C ARG A 234 -21.25 9.32 7.37
N ASP A 235 -22.05 9.39 8.42
CA ASP A 235 -22.30 10.61 9.18
C ASP A 235 -21.56 10.62 10.52
N ILE A 236 -21.54 11.76 11.19
CA ILE A 236 -20.85 11.93 12.48
C ILE A 236 -21.38 10.95 13.52
N GLY A 237 -22.69 10.72 13.58
CA GLY A 237 -23.29 9.77 14.52
C GLY A 237 -22.84 8.34 14.25
N GLU A 238 -22.89 7.90 13.02
CA GLU A 238 -22.52 6.54 12.60
C GLU A 238 -21.02 6.26 12.74
N ALA A 239 -20.15 7.28 12.58
CA ALA A 239 -18.69 7.14 12.65
C ALA A 239 -18.18 6.62 14.02
N PHE A 240 -19.00 6.67 15.06
CA PHE A 240 -18.65 6.23 16.42
C PHE A 240 -19.57 5.15 17.00
N VAL A 241 -20.75 4.92 16.41
CA VAL A 241 -21.80 4.07 17.00
C VAL A 241 -22.42 3.04 16.05
N GLU A 242 -21.89 2.86 14.85
CA GLU A 242 -22.36 1.81 13.93
C GLU A 242 -21.81 0.44 14.33
N PHE A 243 -22.63 -0.42 14.93
CA PHE A 243 -22.21 -1.74 15.44
C PHE A 243 -23.08 -2.90 14.95
N ASP A 244 -24.07 -2.65 14.09
CA ASP A 244 -25.05 -3.67 13.68
C ASP A 244 -24.56 -4.63 12.59
N SER A 245 -23.34 -4.44 12.09
CA SER A 245 -22.79 -5.16 10.94
C SER A 245 -21.88 -6.34 11.28
N GLY A 246 -21.75 -6.67 12.56
CA GLY A 246 -20.70 -7.55 13.07
C GLY A 246 -19.39 -6.80 13.27
N TRP A 247 -18.31 -7.53 13.48
CA TRP A 247 -17.00 -6.96 13.82
C TRP A 247 -15.85 -7.68 13.13
N SER A 248 -14.74 -7.00 13.01
CA SER A 248 -13.46 -7.60 12.61
C SER A 248 -12.33 -7.15 13.54
N HIS A 249 -11.36 -8.05 13.73
CA HIS A 249 -10.15 -7.78 14.49
C HIS A 249 -8.94 -7.90 13.60
N ILE A 250 -8.05 -6.89 13.63
CA ILE A 250 -6.80 -6.87 12.88
C ILE A 250 -5.63 -6.81 13.83
N THR A 251 -4.58 -7.57 13.54
CA THR A 251 -3.25 -7.41 14.14
C THR A 251 -2.19 -7.38 13.04
N GLN A 252 -1.27 -6.42 13.14
CA GLN A 252 -0.21 -6.21 12.15
C GLN A 252 1.10 -5.88 12.83
N VAL A 253 2.19 -6.34 12.23
CA VAL A 253 3.55 -6.05 12.68
C VAL A 253 4.41 -5.75 11.47
N TYR A 254 5.22 -4.69 11.57
CA TYR A 254 6.37 -4.41 10.71
C TYR A 254 7.64 -4.58 11.53
N TYR A 255 8.61 -5.24 10.98
CA TYR A 255 9.92 -5.43 11.61
C TYR A 255 11.04 -4.96 10.68
N ASP A 256 11.78 -3.93 11.12
CA ASP A 256 12.88 -3.35 10.36
C ASP A 256 14.16 -4.17 10.57
N LEU A 257 14.58 -4.88 9.55
CA LEU A 257 15.81 -5.68 9.48
C LEU A 257 16.99 -4.90 8.87
N GLY A 258 16.76 -3.74 8.27
CA GLY A 258 17.77 -3.00 7.51
C GLY A 258 19.05 -2.76 8.31
N LYS A 259 18.91 -2.23 9.52
CA LYS A 259 20.07 -1.97 10.40
C LYS A 259 20.83 -3.23 10.82
N GLN A 260 20.13 -4.34 11.05
CA GLN A 260 20.77 -5.60 11.49
C GLN A 260 21.56 -6.25 10.36
N LEU A 261 21.10 -6.09 9.12
CA LEU A 261 21.71 -6.68 7.93
C LEU A 261 22.62 -5.72 7.17
N ASN A 262 22.82 -4.50 7.69
CA ASN A 262 23.59 -3.43 7.04
C ASN A 262 23.07 -3.12 5.61
N MET A 263 21.74 -3.06 5.47
CA MET A 263 21.04 -2.75 4.23
C MET A 263 20.33 -1.40 4.35
N ASP A 264 20.12 -0.72 3.23
CA ASP A 264 19.42 0.58 3.23
C ASP A 264 18.02 0.46 3.83
N ASN A 265 17.26 -0.53 3.41
CA ASN A 265 15.97 -0.88 4.00
C ASN A 265 15.60 -2.33 3.65
N LEU A 266 15.28 -3.11 4.67
CA LEU A 266 14.57 -4.38 4.55
C LEU A 266 13.57 -4.47 5.69
N THR A 267 12.30 -4.44 5.37
CA THR A 267 11.22 -4.52 6.35
C THR A 267 10.36 -5.75 6.07
N LEU A 268 10.12 -6.56 7.08
CA LEU A 268 9.15 -7.64 7.04
C LEU A 268 7.81 -7.15 7.59
N TYR A 269 6.75 -7.59 6.97
CA TYR A 269 5.37 -7.33 7.37
C TYR A 269 4.63 -8.62 7.58
N GLY A 270 3.80 -8.67 8.64
CA GLY A 270 2.85 -9.73 8.90
C GLY A 270 1.53 -9.14 9.39
N SER A 271 0.42 -9.71 8.94
CA SER A 271 -0.93 -9.29 9.35
C SER A 271 -1.88 -10.47 9.37
N TYR A 272 -2.76 -10.44 10.34
CA TYR A 272 -3.90 -11.33 10.47
C TYR A 272 -5.16 -10.49 10.66
N ILE A 273 -6.26 -10.94 10.05
CA ILE A 273 -7.59 -10.40 10.27
C ILE A 273 -8.58 -11.55 10.50
N HIS A 274 -9.45 -11.36 11.50
CA HIS A 274 -10.65 -12.16 11.71
C HIS A 274 -11.87 -11.28 11.48
N SER A 275 -12.92 -11.81 10.86
CA SER A 275 -14.18 -11.11 10.62
C SER A 275 -15.35 -12.01 10.99
N ASP A 276 -16.15 -11.54 11.94
CA ASP A 276 -17.45 -12.10 12.31
C ASP A 276 -18.52 -11.16 11.76
N TYR A 277 -18.80 -11.31 10.46
CA TYR A 277 -19.75 -10.45 9.75
C TYR A 277 -21.15 -11.06 9.72
N ASN A 278 -22.16 -10.21 9.64
CA ASN A 278 -23.55 -10.59 9.51
C ASN A 278 -24.15 -10.04 8.18
N GLN A 279 -25.45 -10.19 7.99
CA GLN A 279 -26.16 -9.76 6.79
C GLN A 279 -26.11 -8.25 6.53
N ASN A 280 -25.83 -7.44 7.54
CA ASN A 280 -25.74 -5.98 7.43
C ASN A 280 -24.31 -5.51 7.07
N ALA A 281 -23.34 -6.42 7.01
CA ALA A 281 -21.96 -6.08 6.68
C ALA A 281 -21.83 -5.61 5.23
N THR A 282 -21.23 -4.44 5.04
CA THR A 282 -20.91 -3.87 3.73
C THR A 282 -19.42 -3.99 3.39
N THR A 283 -18.60 -4.34 4.37
CA THR A 283 -17.16 -4.52 4.24
C THR A 283 -16.73 -5.79 4.97
N MET A 284 -15.55 -6.32 4.63
CA MET A 284 -14.96 -7.50 5.28
C MET A 284 -15.89 -8.73 5.32
N ASN A 285 -16.70 -8.90 4.30
CA ASN A 285 -17.80 -9.87 4.21
C ASN A 285 -17.54 -11.01 3.20
N TYR A 286 -16.28 -11.22 2.79
CA TYR A 286 -15.93 -12.31 1.88
C TYR A 286 -15.19 -13.46 2.55
N PHE A 287 -14.41 -13.19 3.60
CA PHE A 287 -13.62 -14.20 4.31
C PHE A 287 -13.76 -14.04 5.82
N ASP A 288 -13.87 -15.15 6.53
CA ASP A 288 -13.85 -15.15 8.01
C ASP A 288 -12.46 -14.81 8.55
N ASN A 289 -11.43 -15.26 7.85
CA ASN A 289 -10.04 -15.04 8.25
C ASN A 289 -9.18 -14.63 7.05
N GLY A 290 -8.19 -13.79 7.31
CA GLY A 290 -7.18 -13.40 6.34
C GLY A 290 -5.78 -13.36 6.95
N ILE A 291 -4.78 -13.75 6.17
CA ILE A 291 -3.36 -13.66 6.50
C ILE A 291 -2.66 -12.93 5.37
N SER A 292 -1.79 -11.99 5.70
CA SER A 292 -0.90 -11.34 4.72
C SER A 292 0.50 -11.23 5.29
N GLY A 293 1.50 -11.49 4.44
CA GLY A 293 2.90 -11.30 4.75
C GLY A 293 3.60 -10.62 3.59
N ALA A 294 4.52 -9.68 3.88
CA ALA A 294 5.30 -9.01 2.85
C ALA A 294 6.76 -8.82 3.23
N ALA A 295 7.63 -8.83 2.22
CA ALA A 295 8.99 -8.34 2.29
C ALA A 295 9.10 -7.07 1.46
N ILE A 296 9.59 -5.99 2.10
CA ILE A 296 9.72 -4.67 1.51
C ILE A 296 11.20 -4.33 1.50
N PHE A 297 11.76 -4.29 0.32
CA PHE A 297 13.18 -4.02 0.10
C PHE A 297 13.35 -2.72 -0.68
N HIS A 298 14.36 -1.94 -0.28
CA HIS A 298 14.76 -0.74 -0.98
C HIS A 298 16.28 -0.58 -0.90
N THR A 299 16.90 -0.26 -2.02
CA THR A 299 18.33 0.12 -2.10
C THR A 299 18.56 1.09 -3.25
N GLY A 300 19.16 2.24 -2.96
CA GLY A 300 19.38 3.28 -3.95
C GLY A 300 18.08 3.59 -4.72
N LYS A 301 18.10 3.46 -6.05
CA LYS A 301 16.96 3.74 -6.97
C LYS A 301 15.94 2.61 -7.09
N PHE A 302 16.25 1.44 -6.57
CA PHE A 302 15.44 0.24 -6.72
C PHE A 302 14.63 -0.04 -5.47
N ALA A 303 13.36 -0.40 -5.65
CA ALA A 303 12.52 -0.94 -4.60
C ALA A 303 11.76 -2.18 -5.08
N LEU A 304 11.56 -3.12 -4.17
CA LEU A 304 10.82 -4.36 -4.42
C LEU A 304 9.90 -4.65 -3.24
N ILE A 305 8.62 -4.84 -3.53
CA ILE A 305 7.65 -5.32 -2.55
C ILE A 305 7.14 -6.67 -3.04
N ASN A 306 7.22 -7.69 -2.20
CA ASN A 306 6.61 -8.99 -2.44
C ASN A 306 5.63 -9.26 -1.31
N GLU A 307 4.36 -9.42 -1.63
CA GLU A 307 3.28 -9.67 -0.68
C GLU A 307 2.52 -10.94 -1.05
N ILE A 308 2.29 -11.81 -0.07
CA ILE A 308 1.46 -13.02 -0.19
C ILE A 308 0.28 -12.84 0.75
N THR A 309 -0.92 -13.12 0.24
CA THR A 309 -2.16 -12.93 1.00
C THR A 309 -3.09 -14.12 0.79
N GLY A 310 -3.68 -14.60 1.88
CA GLY A 310 -4.65 -15.69 1.87
C GLY A 310 -5.93 -15.31 2.61
N GLY A 311 -7.07 -15.77 2.08
CA GLY A 311 -8.41 -15.65 2.69
C GLY A 311 -9.01 -17.03 2.90
N LEU A 312 -9.62 -17.24 4.05
CA LEU A 312 -10.19 -18.52 4.50
C LEU A 312 -11.61 -18.30 5.01
N GLY A 313 -12.46 -19.32 4.88
CA GLY A 313 -13.82 -19.31 5.40
C GLY A 313 -14.87 -18.67 4.49
N ASN A 314 -14.59 -18.48 3.20
CA ASN A 314 -15.56 -17.95 2.27
C ASN A 314 -16.51 -19.04 1.78
N GLN A 315 -17.82 -18.74 1.64
CA GLN A 315 -18.80 -19.62 1.00
C GLN A 315 -18.43 -19.97 -0.45
N ASN A 316 -17.71 -19.07 -1.14
CA ASN A 316 -17.24 -19.26 -2.51
C ASN A 316 -15.83 -19.91 -2.59
N GLY A 317 -15.27 -20.34 -1.47
CA GLY A 317 -13.97 -21.01 -1.37
C GLY A 317 -12.87 -20.14 -0.75
N ASN A 318 -11.81 -20.81 -0.30
CA ASN A 318 -10.60 -20.16 0.18
C ASN A 318 -9.77 -19.66 -1.00
N ALA A 319 -9.05 -18.57 -0.80
CA ALA A 319 -8.23 -17.98 -1.84
C ALA A 319 -6.81 -17.66 -1.34
N VAL A 320 -5.83 -17.70 -2.23
CA VAL A 320 -4.46 -17.28 -1.95
C VAL A 320 -3.87 -16.63 -3.19
N GLY A 321 -2.99 -15.65 -2.97
CA GLY A 321 -2.29 -15.04 -4.08
C GLY A 321 -1.02 -14.30 -3.66
N MET A 322 -0.29 -13.83 -4.68
CA MET A 322 0.96 -13.12 -4.57
C MET A 322 0.92 -11.85 -5.40
N ASN A 323 1.58 -10.82 -4.90
CA ASN A 323 1.73 -9.52 -5.53
C ASN A 323 3.20 -9.09 -5.48
N LEU A 324 3.86 -9.05 -6.64
CA LEU A 324 5.26 -8.64 -6.80
C LEU A 324 5.31 -7.27 -7.45
N GLN A 325 5.98 -6.30 -6.81
CA GLN A 325 5.96 -4.89 -7.18
C GLN A 325 7.39 -4.30 -7.24
N PRO A 326 8.17 -4.55 -8.30
CA PRO A 326 9.43 -3.85 -8.51
C PRO A 326 9.19 -2.43 -9.01
N SER A 327 10.06 -1.51 -8.61
CA SER A 327 10.10 -0.14 -9.12
C SER A 327 11.52 0.39 -9.18
N TYR A 328 11.78 1.31 -10.11
CA TYR A 328 13.09 1.90 -10.30
C TYR A 328 13.00 3.38 -10.68
N PHE A 329 13.70 4.25 -9.94
CA PHE A 329 13.84 5.66 -10.29
C PHE A 329 14.92 5.85 -11.36
N LEU A 330 14.52 6.34 -12.54
CA LEU A 330 15.46 6.76 -13.58
C LEU A 330 16.24 8.01 -13.13
N ASN A 331 15.51 8.96 -12.56
CA ASN A 331 15.99 10.18 -11.92
C ASN A 331 14.97 10.68 -10.90
N HIS A 332 15.18 11.86 -10.27
CA HIS A 332 14.29 12.43 -9.24
C HIS A 332 12.83 12.63 -9.68
N LYS A 333 12.55 12.66 -11.00
CA LYS A 333 11.20 12.92 -11.53
C LYS A 333 10.55 11.72 -12.19
N TRP A 334 11.30 10.73 -12.64
CA TRP A 334 10.79 9.62 -13.40
C TRP A 334 11.02 8.29 -12.70
N GLN A 335 9.96 7.50 -12.56
CA GLN A 335 9.99 6.16 -11.95
C GLN A 335 9.28 5.18 -12.87
N ILE A 336 9.94 4.10 -13.23
CA ILE A 336 9.32 2.92 -13.85
C ILE A 336 8.78 2.05 -12.72
N VAL A 337 7.57 1.55 -12.89
CA VAL A 337 6.91 0.66 -11.94
C VAL A 337 6.33 -0.54 -12.68
N SER A 338 6.45 -1.71 -12.09
CA SER A 338 5.86 -2.94 -12.61
C SER A 338 5.19 -3.72 -11.49
N ARG A 339 4.13 -4.43 -11.80
CA ARG A 339 3.44 -5.30 -10.85
C ARG A 339 3.04 -6.59 -11.54
N TYR A 340 3.29 -7.70 -10.87
CA TYR A 340 2.78 -8.99 -11.29
C TYR A 340 1.94 -9.61 -10.18
N GLN A 341 0.78 -10.10 -10.53
CA GLN A 341 -0.20 -10.66 -9.60
C GLN A 341 -0.59 -12.07 -10.03
N LEU A 342 -0.69 -12.95 -9.05
CA LEU A 342 -1.25 -14.30 -9.20
C LEU A 342 -2.20 -14.55 -8.05
N ALA A 343 -3.34 -15.15 -8.33
CA ALA A 343 -4.22 -15.67 -7.29
C ALA A 343 -4.96 -16.93 -7.76
N ALA A 344 -5.35 -17.75 -6.79
CA ALA A 344 -6.19 -18.91 -7.01
C ALA A 344 -7.14 -19.13 -5.84
N SER A 345 -8.31 -19.67 -6.13
CA SER A 345 -9.29 -20.13 -5.17
C SER A 345 -9.58 -21.62 -5.39
N ASN A 346 -10.01 -22.30 -4.33
CA ASN A 346 -10.52 -23.67 -4.43
C ASN A 346 -12.03 -23.72 -4.75
N GLY A 347 -12.69 -22.57 -4.82
CA GLY A 347 -14.07 -22.43 -5.28
C GLY A 347 -14.12 -21.66 -6.61
N ASN A 348 -15.06 -22.00 -7.47
CA ASN A 348 -15.16 -21.45 -8.84
C ASN A 348 -15.40 -19.94 -8.90
N GLN A 349 -15.86 -19.31 -7.80
CA GLN A 349 -16.20 -17.90 -7.69
C GLN A 349 -15.50 -17.23 -6.50
N GLY A 350 -14.38 -17.79 -6.04
CA GLY A 350 -13.68 -17.30 -4.85
C GLY A 350 -12.83 -16.06 -5.06
N LEU A 351 -12.61 -15.64 -6.31
CA LEU A 351 -11.87 -14.41 -6.62
C LEU A 351 -12.80 -13.37 -7.24
N GLN A 352 -12.60 -12.12 -6.82
CA GLN A 352 -13.37 -10.97 -7.32
C GLN A 352 -12.52 -10.19 -8.33
N PRO A 353 -13.04 -9.86 -9.53
CA PRO A 353 -12.33 -9.04 -10.49
C PRO A 353 -12.16 -7.61 -9.98
N GLN A 354 -11.25 -6.87 -10.60
CA GLN A 354 -10.98 -5.49 -10.27
C GLN A 354 -12.19 -4.60 -10.58
N LYS A 355 -12.65 -3.83 -9.57
CA LYS A 355 -13.94 -3.11 -9.61
C LYS A 355 -14.02 -1.95 -10.62
N ARG A 356 -12.87 -1.41 -11.08
CA ARG A 356 -12.84 -0.17 -11.88
C ARG A 356 -12.71 -0.40 -13.36
N TYR A 357 -12.05 -1.48 -13.75
CA TYR A 357 -11.68 -1.74 -15.13
C TYR A 357 -12.28 -3.05 -15.63
N GLU A 358 -12.13 -4.12 -14.84
CA GLU A 358 -12.53 -5.47 -15.23
C GLU A 358 -14.03 -5.69 -15.08
N GLN A 359 -14.62 -5.37 -13.92
CA GLN A 359 -16.08 -5.53 -13.75
C GLN A 359 -16.88 -4.69 -14.74
N PRO A 360 -16.60 -3.39 -15.01
CA PRO A 360 -17.29 -2.64 -16.05
C PRO A 360 -17.09 -3.19 -17.46
N ALA A 361 -15.98 -3.90 -17.73
CA ALA A 361 -15.72 -4.59 -19.00
C ALA A 361 -16.35 -6.00 -19.05
N GLY A 362 -17.17 -6.37 -18.07
CA GLY A 362 -17.95 -7.61 -18.07
C GLY A 362 -17.26 -8.81 -17.42
N PHE A 363 -16.16 -8.62 -16.66
CA PHE A 363 -15.57 -9.73 -15.90
C PHE A 363 -16.49 -10.15 -14.76
N GLU A 364 -16.64 -11.46 -14.63
CA GLU A 364 -17.29 -12.13 -13.52
C GLU A 364 -16.26 -12.72 -12.56
N GLN A 365 -16.73 -13.22 -11.42
CA GLN A 365 -15.92 -13.95 -10.45
C GLN A 365 -15.28 -15.20 -11.07
N GLY A 366 -14.11 -15.58 -10.56
CA GLY A 366 -13.37 -16.73 -11.05
C GLY A 366 -12.61 -17.46 -9.94
N ASP A 367 -11.86 -18.47 -10.35
CA ASP A 367 -11.03 -19.30 -9.47
C ASP A 367 -9.52 -19.08 -9.67
N ARG A 368 -9.13 -18.40 -10.76
CA ARG A 368 -7.73 -18.09 -11.10
C ARG A 368 -7.62 -16.66 -11.60
N TYR A 369 -6.57 -15.98 -11.18
CA TYR A 369 -6.27 -14.63 -11.65
C TYR A 369 -4.78 -14.48 -11.88
N GLN A 370 -4.43 -13.82 -12.97
CA GLN A 370 -3.10 -13.31 -13.22
C GLN A 370 -3.17 -11.93 -13.87
N ALA A 371 -2.25 -11.04 -13.49
CA ALA A 371 -2.16 -9.75 -14.14
C ALA A 371 -0.71 -9.25 -14.16
N GLY A 372 -0.35 -8.56 -15.24
CA GLY A 372 0.93 -7.90 -15.42
C GLY A 372 0.71 -6.42 -15.73
N TYR A 373 1.29 -5.54 -14.92
CA TYR A 373 1.22 -4.09 -15.06
C TYR A 373 2.62 -3.51 -15.32
N LEU A 374 2.70 -2.57 -16.25
CA LEU A 374 3.88 -1.73 -16.49
C LEU A 374 3.44 -0.27 -16.54
N GLY A 375 4.13 0.61 -15.82
CA GLY A 375 3.77 2.01 -15.74
C GLY A 375 4.97 2.94 -15.59
N LEU A 376 4.70 4.22 -15.84
CA LEU A 376 5.66 5.31 -15.69
C LEU A 376 5.02 6.43 -14.87
N ASN A 377 5.68 6.81 -13.79
CA ASN A 377 5.28 7.92 -12.92
C ASN A 377 6.19 9.13 -13.18
N TYR A 378 5.59 10.31 -13.28
CA TYR A 378 6.29 11.58 -13.36
C TYR A 378 5.97 12.46 -12.17
N TYR A 379 6.96 12.74 -11.33
CA TYR A 379 6.85 13.52 -10.11
C TYR A 379 7.14 14.98 -10.38
N ILE A 380 6.10 15.83 -10.43
CA ILE A 380 6.22 17.28 -10.62
C ILE A 380 6.68 17.94 -9.34
N ALA A 381 6.07 17.58 -8.21
CA ALA A 381 6.39 18.04 -6.87
C ALA A 381 6.35 16.85 -5.89
N LYS A 382 7.33 15.95 -6.00
CA LYS A 382 7.38 14.68 -5.26
C LYS A 382 6.01 13.95 -5.34
N HIS A 383 5.52 13.35 -4.27
CA HIS A 383 4.20 12.72 -4.26
C HIS A 383 3.02 13.71 -4.19
N ARG A 384 3.28 15.01 -3.92
CA ARG A 384 2.20 16.02 -3.78
C ARG A 384 1.51 16.33 -5.10
N LEU A 385 2.25 16.28 -6.20
CA LEU A 385 1.70 16.40 -7.54
C LEU A 385 2.45 15.48 -8.49
N LYS A 386 1.76 14.50 -9.04
CA LYS A 386 2.35 13.56 -10.00
C LYS A 386 1.36 13.13 -11.08
N LEU A 387 1.91 12.81 -12.23
CA LEU A 387 1.24 12.16 -13.35
C LEU A 387 1.62 10.67 -13.34
N MET A 388 0.69 9.83 -13.66
CA MET A 388 0.88 8.38 -13.69
C MET A 388 0.23 7.81 -14.93
N ASN A 389 0.90 6.87 -15.57
CA ASN A 389 0.31 6.08 -16.66
C ASN A 389 0.69 4.62 -16.49
N GLY A 390 -0.07 3.73 -17.11
CA GLY A 390 0.25 2.32 -17.13
C GLY A 390 -0.64 1.53 -18.06
N VAL A 391 -0.11 0.37 -18.41
CA VAL A 391 -0.80 -0.67 -19.17
C VAL A 391 -0.83 -1.94 -18.31
N GLU A 392 -1.98 -2.57 -18.21
CA GLU A 392 -2.18 -3.83 -17.48
C GLU A 392 -2.84 -4.85 -18.40
N TYR A 393 -2.28 -6.05 -18.46
CA TYR A 393 -2.96 -7.24 -18.95
C TYR A 393 -3.47 -8.03 -17.76
N SER A 394 -4.72 -8.49 -17.81
CA SER A 394 -5.30 -9.35 -16.79
C SER A 394 -6.07 -10.52 -17.41
N ASN A 395 -6.08 -11.64 -16.67
CA ASN A 395 -6.86 -12.83 -17.01
C ASN A 395 -7.50 -13.38 -15.73
N MET A 396 -8.84 -13.49 -15.73
CA MET A 396 -9.65 -14.08 -14.69
C MET A 396 -10.37 -15.30 -15.26
N SER A 397 -9.82 -16.52 -15.04
CA SER A 397 -10.44 -17.79 -15.46
C SER A 397 -10.82 -17.82 -16.96
N GLY A 398 -9.96 -17.23 -17.83
CA GLY A 398 -10.18 -17.13 -19.28
C GLY A 398 -10.87 -15.86 -19.76
N GLN A 399 -11.31 -14.99 -18.87
CA GLN A 399 -11.72 -13.62 -19.19
C GLN A 399 -10.46 -12.74 -19.25
N GLU A 400 -10.17 -12.16 -20.41
CA GLU A 400 -8.92 -11.44 -20.69
C GLU A 400 -9.18 -9.98 -20.98
N ALA A 401 -8.34 -9.11 -20.45
CA ALA A 401 -8.43 -7.67 -20.70
C ALA A 401 -7.05 -7.00 -20.83
N TRP A 402 -7.00 -5.97 -21.68
CA TRP A 402 -5.96 -4.97 -21.70
C TRP A 402 -6.53 -3.64 -21.21
N THR A 403 -5.90 -3.06 -20.21
CA THR A 403 -6.28 -1.75 -19.67
C THR A 403 -5.14 -0.76 -19.82
N THR A 404 -5.39 0.35 -20.50
CA THR A 404 -4.52 1.54 -20.49
C THR A 404 -5.13 2.58 -19.57
N SER A 405 -4.31 3.20 -18.72
CA SER A 405 -4.80 4.16 -17.74
C SER A 405 -3.85 5.35 -17.53
N LEU A 406 -4.44 6.52 -17.27
CA LEU A 406 -3.77 7.77 -16.96
C LEU A 406 -4.36 8.36 -15.69
N MET A 407 -3.53 8.96 -14.82
CA MET A 407 -4.00 9.63 -13.60
C MET A 407 -3.19 10.87 -13.30
N VAL A 408 -3.88 11.93 -12.92
CA VAL A 408 -3.33 13.07 -12.18
C VAL A 408 -3.62 12.86 -10.70
N ARG A 409 -2.60 12.96 -9.88
CA ARG A 409 -2.74 12.82 -8.43
C ARG A 409 -2.14 14.01 -7.73
N CYS A 410 -2.95 14.67 -6.90
CA CYS A 410 -2.51 15.81 -6.11
C CYS A 410 -3.04 15.71 -4.68
N TYR A 411 -2.26 16.19 -3.71
CA TYR A 411 -2.72 16.32 -2.34
C TYR A 411 -1.98 17.43 -1.60
N PHE A 412 -2.61 17.94 -0.55
CA PHE A 412 -2.00 18.81 0.45
C PHE A 412 -2.39 18.36 1.87
N GLY A 413 -1.64 18.83 2.85
CA GLY A 413 -1.78 18.40 4.24
C GLY A 413 -0.49 17.74 4.78
N PRO A 414 -0.46 17.26 6.03
CA PRO A 414 0.73 16.68 6.63
C PRO A 414 1.17 15.39 5.92
N HIS A 415 2.47 15.12 5.93
CA HIS A 415 3.03 13.86 5.40
C HIS A 415 2.58 12.65 6.22
N SER A 416 2.44 12.81 7.53
CA SER A 416 1.95 11.77 8.42
C SER A 416 0.44 11.60 8.27
N GLY A 417 0.01 10.51 7.79
CA GLY A 417 -1.42 10.18 7.63
C GLY A 417 -1.63 8.68 7.63
N GLY A 418 -0.90 7.95 8.46
CA GLY A 418 -1.01 6.51 8.58
C GLY A 418 -0.45 6.02 9.91
N ALA A 419 -0.85 4.82 10.33
CA ALA A 419 -0.34 4.18 11.53
C ALA A 419 1.16 3.92 11.47
N PHE A 420 1.76 3.90 10.26
CA PHE A 420 3.15 3.55 10.05
C PHE A 420 3.93 4.72 9.46
N PRO A 421 5.22 4.88 9.84
CA PRO A 421 6.11 5.86 9.26
C PRO A 421 6.41 5.49 7.80
N MET A 422 5.61 6.02 6.86
CA MET A 422 5.68 5.71 5.43
C MET A 422 7.03 6.07 4.80
N ASN A 423 7.74 7.03 5.37
CA ASN A 423 9.09 7.43 4.95
C ASN A 423 10.14 6.31 5.14
N LYS A 424 9.88 5.32 6.02
CA LYS A 424 10.73 4.14 6.16
C LYS A 424 10.35 2.99 5.23
N ILE A 425 9.16 3.03 4.64
CA ILE A 425 8.59 1.92 3.88
C ILE A 425 8.64 2.18 2.37
N LEU A 426 8.62 3.44 1.97
CA LEU A 426 8.74 3.84 0.57
C LEU A 426 9.87 4.85 0.44
N PRO A 427 10.65 4.80 -0.65
CA PRO A 427 11.54 5.89 -1.01
C PRO A 427 10.66 7.09 -1.38
N LEU A 428 10.33 7.93 -0.39
CA LEU A 428 9.49 9.11 -0.61
C LEU A 428 10.30 10.28 -1.18
N ASP A 429 11.60 10.26 -0.97
CA ASP A 429 12.53 11.29 -1.38
C ASP A 429 13.78 10.64 -1.97
N TYR A 430 14.14 11.09 -3.12
CA TYR A 430 15.40 10.87 -3.75
C TYR A 430 16.12 12.21 -3.71
N ASP A 431 17.01 12.39 -2.75
CA ASP A 431 17.94 13.52 -2.69
C ASP A 431 19.19 13.22 -3.52
#